data_0c9453a9b64df674bb50b933fa7d8a47
#
_entry.id   0c9453a9b64df674bb50b933fa7d8a47
#
_cell.length_a   1.000
_cell.length_b   1.000
_cell.length_c   1.000
_cell.angle_alpha   90.00
_cell.angle_beta   90.00
_cell.angle_gamma   90.00
#
_symmetry.space_group_name_H-M   'P 1'
#
loop_
_entity.id
_entity.type
_entity.pdbx_description
1 polymer ?
#
loop_
_entity_poly.entity_id
_entity_poly.type
_entity_poly.pdbx_seq_one_letter_code
_entity_poly.pdbx_strand_id
1 'polypeptide(L)' 'MTERAYKDPEFGIVILRKNARSRAISIRVRGSGNRYGSRISVTVPWGVSDQDGISYMEKRRDWIREA' A
#
# COMPACT_ATOMS: atom_id res chain seq x y z
N MET A 1 -13.79 -0.40 6.98
CA MET A 1 -12.46 -0.33 6.32
C MET A 1 -12.18 -1.63 5.62
N THR A 2 -11.73 -1.58 4.39
CA THR A 2 -11.48 -2.77 3.57
C THR A 2 -9.99 -2.95 3.35
N GLU A 3 -9.49 -4.14 3.61
CA GLU A 3 -8.09 -4.48 3.38
C GLU A 3 -8.00 -5.58 2.36
N ARG A 4 -7.05 -5.48 1.44
CA ARG A 4 -6.77 -6.50 0.45
C ARG A 4 -5.28 -6.72 0.37
N ALA A 5 -4.87 -7.96 0.13
CA ALA A 5 -3.48 -8.29 -0.06
C ALA A 5 -3.15 -8.26 -1.55
N TYR A 6 -2.08 -7.56 -1.89
CA TYR A 6 -1.54 -7.54 -3.25
C TYR A 6 -0.15 -8.14 -3.22
N LYS A 7 0.10 -9.10 -4.09
CA LYS A 7 1.41 -9.74 -4.15
C LYS A 7 2.28 -9.01 -5.16
N ASP A 8 3.32 -8.35 -4.67
CA ASP A 8 4.27 -7.62 -5.50
C ASP A 8 5.51 -8.50 -5.75
N PRO A 9 6.00 -8.58 -7.00
CA PRO A 9 7.17 -9.41 -7.30
C PRO A 9 8.44 -9.01 -6.55
N GLU A 10 8.57 -7.73 -6.19
CA GLU A 10 9.75 -7.24 -5.49
C GLU A 10 9.57 -7.21 -3.98
N PHE A 11 8.42 -6.74 -3.51
CA PHE A 11 8.21 -6.49 -2.09
C PHE A 11 7.43 -7.58 -1.37
N GLY A 12 6.88 -8.53 -2.10
CA GLY A 12 6.03 -9.55 -1.52
C GLY A 12 4.62 -9.03 -1.27
N ILE A 13 4.06 -9.35 -0.11
CA ILE A 13 2.69 -8.95 0.20
C ILE A 13 2.63 -7.47 0.55
N VAL A 14 1.76 -6.75 -0.12
CA VAL A 14 1.47 -5.35 0.13
C VAL A 14 -0.01 -5.26 0.52
N ILE A 15 -0.31 -4.55 1.59
CA ILE A 15 -1.69 -4.41 2.06
C ILE A 15 -2.28 -3.14 1.46
N LEU A 16 -3.39 -3.30 0.76
CA LEU A 16 -4.15 -2.19 0.20
C LEU A 16 -5.35 -1.92 1.10
N ARG A 17 -5.50 -0.68 1.54
CA ARG A 17 -6.59 -0.27 2.42
C ARG A 17 -7.39 0.84 1.80
N LYS A 18 -8.71 0.80 1.98
CA LYS A 18 -9.57 1.93 1.64
C LYS A 18 -10.00 2.62 2.92
N ASN A 19 -9.92 3.94 2.92
CA ASN A 19 -10.27 4.74 4.08
C ASN A 19 -11.08 5.96 3.63
N ALA A 20 -12.31 6.06 4.13
CA ALA A 20 -13.22 7.14 3.78
C ALA A 20 -12.70 8.52 4.19
N ARG A 21 -11.82 8.56 5.18
CA ARG A 21 -11.24 9.82 5.67
C ARG A 21 -9.99 10.24 4.93
N SER A 22 -9.42 9.35 4.13
CA SER A 22 -8.22 9.68 3.37
C SER A 22 -8.59 10.54 2.17
N ARG A 23 -7.79 11.56 1.90
CA ARG A 23 -7.98 12.44 0.76
C ARG A 23 -6.97 12.20 -0.33
N ALA A 24 -5.93 11.44 -0.03
CA ALA A 24 -4.87 11.16 -0.98
C ALA A 24 -4.36 9.74 -0.74
N ILE A 25 -3.69 9.19 -1.74
CA ILE A 25 -3.04 7.89 -1.62
C ILE A 25 -1.80 8.07 -0.74
N SER A 26 -1.60 7.17 0.22
CA SER A 26 -0.42 7.21 1.07
C SER A 26 0.19 5.81 1.18
N ILE A 27 1.51 5.78 1.37
CA ILE A 27 2.26 4.54 1.52
C ILE A 27 2.95 4.57 2.88
N ARG A 28 2.88 3.46 3.59
CA ARG A 28 3.60 3.27 4.85
C ARG A 28 4.54 2.08 4.74
N VAL A 29 5.77 2.28 5.17
CA VAL A 29 6.75 1.20 5.28
C VAL A 29 7.13 1.09 6.75
N ARG A 30 6.95 -0.09 7.34
CA ARG A 30 7.21 -0.30 8.75
C ARG A 30 8.42 -1.21 8.94
N GLY A 31 9.11 -1.06 10.06
CA GLY A 31 10.24 -1.90 10.41
C GLY A 31 9.83 -3.32 10.75
N SER A 32 8.62 -3.52 11.29
CA SER A 32 8.08 -4.84 11.55
C SER A 32 6.80 -5.03 10.76
N GLY A 33 6.49 -6.26 10.37
CA GLY A 33 5.31 -6.54 9.59
C GLY A 33 4.02 -6.38 10.36
N ASN A 34 2.91 -6.29 9.65
CA ASN A 34 1.58 -6.36 10.24
C ASN A 34 1.19 -7.83 10.42
N ARG A 35 -0.10 -8.10 10.74
CA ARG A 35 -0.55 -9.48 10.96
C ARG A 35 -0.43 -10.38 9.73
N TYR A 36 -0.22 -9.81 8.56
CA TYR A 36 -0.01 -10.56 7.32
C TYR A 36 1.47 -10.77 7.02
N GLY A 37 2.36 -10.28 7.88
CA GLY A 37 3.79 -10.31 7.64
C GLY A 37 4.27 -9.26 6.64
N SER A 38 3.42 -8.33 6.23
CA SER A 38 3.76 -7.31 5.25
C SER A 38 4.29 -6.06 5.96
N ARG A 39 5.36 -5.50 5.43
CA ARG A 39 5.93 -4.25 5.91
C ARG A 39 5.37 -3.03 5.20
N ILE A 40 4.67 -3.22 4.10
CA ILE A 40 4.21 -2.14 3.23
C ILE A 40 2.69 -2.11 3.21
N SER A 41 2.13 -0.92 3.43
CA SER A 41 0.69 -0.71 3.27
C SER A 41 0.44 0.52 2.42
N VAL A 42 -0.56 0.45 1.56
CA VAL A 42 -1.00 1.54 0.71
C VAL A 42 -2.44 1.85 1.08
N THR A 43 -2.70 3.09 1.47
CA THR A 43 -4.05 3.55 1.82
C THR A 43 -4.57 4.42 0.68
N VAL A 44 -5.78 4.11 0.21
CA VAL A 44 -6.42 4.84 -0.87
C VAL A 44 -7.75 5.40 -0.40
N PRO A 45 -8.17 6.57 -0.92
CA PRO A 45 -9.51 7.11 -0.68
C PRO A 45 -10.58 6.19 -1.26
N TRP A 46 -11.80 6.30 -0.75
CA TRP A 46 -12.90 5.47 -1.23
C TRP A 46 -13.19 5.61 -2.72
N GLY A 47 -12.99 6.79 -3.29
CA GLY A 47 -13.24 7.01 -4.70
C GLY A 47 -12.12 6.56 -5.63
N VAL A 48 -11.04 6.02 -5.08
CA VAL A 48 -9.86 5.63 -5.84
C VAL A 48 -9.79 4.10 -5.90
N SER A 49 -9.50 3.56 -7.08
CA SER A 49 -9.41 2.11 -7.24
C SER A 49 -8.12 1.56 -6.67
N ASP A 50 -8.10 0.25 -6.40
CA ASP A 50 -6.88 -0.43 -5.96
C ASP A 50 -5.79 -0.32 -7.03
N GLN A 51 -6.18 -0.36 -8.31
CA GLN A 51 -5.24 -0.24 -9.42
C GLN A 51 -4.51 1.11 -9.39
N ASP A 52 -5.23 2.18 -9.05
CA ASP A 52 -4.61 3.50 -8.92
C ASP A 52 -3.63 3.53 -7.74
N GLY A 53 -3.97 2.85 -6.66
CA GLY A 53 -3.08 2.70 -5.52
C GLY A 53 -1.80 1.97 -5.89
N ILE A 54 -1.93 0.89 -6.65
CA ILE A 54 -0.79 0.12 -7.13
C ILE A 54 0.08 0.96 -8.06
N SER A 55 -0.53 1.73 -8.96
CA SER A 55 0.20 2.61 -9.86
C SER A 55 0.98 3.67 -9.10
N TYR A 56 0.39 4.23 -8.06
CA TYR A 56 1.06 5.18 -7.19
C TYR A 56 2.28 4.54 -6.51
N MET A 57 2.11 3.32 -6.02
CA MET A 57 3.21 2.58 -5.40
C MET A 57 4.34 2.33 -6.40
N GLU A 58 4.00 1.99 -7.64
CA GLU A 58 5.00 1.74 -8.68
C GLU A 58 5.87 2.97 -8.93
N LYS A 59 5.28 4.16 -8.92
CA LYS A 59 6.01 5.40 -9.13
C LYS A 59 6.95 5.72 -7.97
N ARG A 60 6.74 5.10 -6.82
CA ARG A 60 7.54 5.36 -5.62
C ARG A 60 8.36 4.14 -5.21
N ARG A 61 8.54 3.22 -6.12
CA ARG A 61 9.23 1.97 -5.85
C ARG A 61 10.65 2.20 -5.30
N ASP A 62 11.37 3.16 -5.87
CA ASP A 62 12.72 3.48 -5.40
C ASP A 62 12.72 3.99 -3.97
N TRP A 63 11.77 4.85 -3.64
CA TRP A 63 11.63 5.37 -2.29
C TRP A 63 11.32 4.25 -1.29
N ILE A 64 10.43 3.34 -1.66
CA ILE A 64 10.07 2.21 -0.80
C ILE A 64 11.29 1.31 -0.57
N ARG A 65 12.07 1.08 -1.62
CA ARG A 65 13.24 0.22 -1.53
C ARG A 65 14.28 0.76 -0.57
N GLU A 66 14.39 2.07 -0.47
CA GLU A 66 15.34 2.73 0.41
C GLU A 66 14.83 2.91 1.84
N ALA A 67 13.56 2.78 2.06
CA ALA A 67 12.96 3.01 3.38
C ALA A 67 13.21 1.86 4.36
#